data_e64c25fc31e35913a9af1184e58bf3c8
#
_entry.id   e64c25fc31e35913a9af1184e58bf3c8
#
_cell.length_a   1.000
_cell.length_b   1.000
_cell.length_c   1.000
_cell.angle_alpha   90.00
_cell.angle_beta   90.00
_cell.angle_gamma   90.00
#
_symmetry.space_group_name_H-M   'P 1'
#
loop_
_entity.id
_entity.type
_entity.pdbx_description
1 polymer ?
#
loop_
_entity_poly.entity_id
_entity_poly.type
_entity_poly.pdbx_seq_one_letter_code
_entity_poly.pdbx_strand_id
1 'polypeptide(L)'
;IIACLVGSEMCIRDRGANPRHSHEWSVFRDAKIPENKVLIPGVLDSTTNFVEHPELVAERICRFADIVGRERVIAGSDCGFSTFAGFGTVDADITYAKLGSLVRGAEIASERLW
;
A
#
# COMPACT_ATOMS: atom_id res chain seq x y z
N ILE A 1 -0.55 -9.30 -4.88
CA ILE A 1 0.68 -10.09 -4.97
C ILE A 1 0.83 -10.71 -6.32
N ILE A 2 -0.20 -11.39 -6.78
CA ILE A 2 -0.17 -12.04 -8.08
C ILE A 2 0.03 -11.05 -9.21
N ALA A 3 -0.58 -9.86 -9.11
CA ALA A 3 -0.36 -8.79 -10.08
C ALA A 3 1.11 -8.40 -10.21
N CYS A 4 1.92 -8.64 -9.19
CA CYS A 4 3.34 -8.38 -9.23
C CYS A 4 4.17 -9.46 -9.91
N LEU A 5 3.61 -10.63 -10.16
CA LEU A 5 4.35 -11.66 -10.87
C LEU A 5 4.68 -11.23 -12.31
N VAL A 6 3.81 -10.46 -12.93
CA VAL A 6 4.03 -9.94 -14.29
C VAL A 6 5.09 -8.85 -14.29
N GLY A 7 5.10 -8.00 -13.27
CA GLY A 7 6.08 -6.92 -13.12
C GLY A 7 7.16 -7.22 -12.08
N SER A 8 7.35 -8.47 -11.70
CA SER A 8 8.19 -8.86 -10.56
C SER A 8 9.67 -8.52 -10.74
N GLU A 9 10.15 -8.34 -11.96
CA GLU A 9 11.49 -7.85 -12.19
C GLU A 9 11.66 -6.40 -11.70
N MET A 10 10.57 -5.62 -11.66
CA MET A 10 10.61 -4.19 -11.38
C MET A 10 9.89 -3.81 -10.09
N CYS A 11 8.89 -4.57 -9.65
CA CYS A 11 8.09 -4.19 -8.48
C CYS A 11 7.95 -5.32 -7.46
N ILE A 12 7.82 -4.93 -6.20
CA ILE A 12 7.53 -5.80 -5.07
C ILE A 12 6.28 -5.26 -4.39
N ARG A 13 5.28 -6.09 -4.20
CA ARG A 13 4.05 -5.72 -3.48
C ARG A 13 4.00 -6.35 -2.10
N ASP A 14 3.40 -5.64 -1.16
CA ASP A 14 3.21 -6.08 0.20
C ASP A 14 1.82 -5.74 0.70
N ARG A 15 1.31 -6.49 1.69
CA ARG A 15 -0.01 -6.34 2.29
C ARG A 15 0.04 -5.63 3.64
N GLY A 16 0.85 -4.60 3.74
CA GLY A 16 1.17 -3.94 5.00
C GLY A 16 0.01 -3.25 5.72
N ALA A 17 -1.11 -3.01 5.06
CA ALA A 17 -2.26 -2.36 5.70
C ALA A 17 -3.10 -3.32 6.53
N ASN A 18 -3.12 -4.61 6.20
CA ASN A 18 -3.86 -5.60 6.97
C ASN A 18 -3.21 -5.74 8.35
N PRO A 19 -3.99 -5.69 9.47
CA PRO A 19 -3.42 -5.80 10.82
C PRO A 19 -2.57 -7.06 11.05
N ARG A 20 -2.87 -8.15 10.35
CA ARG A 20 -2.09 -9.40 10.45
C ARG A 20 -0.69 -9.26 9.87
N HIS A 21 -0.49 -8.34 8.95
CA HIS A 21 0.74 -8.16 8.21
C HIS A 21 1.38 -6.79 8.45
N SER A 22 0.79 -5.96 9.28
CA SER A 22 1.24 -4.57 9.50
C SER A 22 2.66 -4.47 10.05
N HIS A 23 3.17 -5.52 10.69
CA HIS A 23 4.54 -5.58 11.22
C HIS A 23 5.58 -5.89 10.13
N GLU A 24 5.16 -6.35 8.98
CA GLU A 24 6.08 -6.85 7.93
C GLU A 24 6.94 -5.73 7.31
N TRP A 25 6.55 -4.48 7.47
CA TRP A 25 7.38 -3.37 7.00
C TRP A 25 8.80 -3.40 7.59
N SER A 26 8.95 -3.92 8.79
CA SER A 26 10.25 -4.02 9.45
C SER A 26 11.19 -5.01 8.75
N VAL A 27 10.64 -6.01 8.07
CA VAL A 27 11.42 -6.96 7.27
C VAL A 27 12.15 -6.23 6.15
N PHE A 28 11.49 -5.28 5.50
CA PHE A 28 12.10 -4.49 4.44
C PHE A 28 13.22 -3.57 4.94
N ARG A 29 13.16 -3.17 6.20
CA ARG A 29 14.24 -2.40 6.83
C ARG A 29 15.51 -3.22 6.98
N ASP A 30 15.37 -4.49 7.31
CA ASP A 30 16.50 -5.39 7.55
C ASP A 30 16.95 -6.13 6.29
N ALA A 31 16.05 -6.30 5.32
CA ALA A 31 16.33 -6.93 4.04
C ALA A 31 16.90 -5.92 3.04
N LYS A 32 17.91 -6.34 2.30
CA LYS A 32 18.45 -5.50 1.23
C LYS A 32 17.61 -5.65 -0.03
N ILE A 33 16.88 -4.61 -0.39
CA ILE A 33 16.08 -4.57 -1.62
C ILE A 33 16.96 -4.08 -2.76
N PRO A 34 17.04 -4.81 -3.90
CA PRO A 34 17.81 -4.37 -5.05
C PRO A 34 17.40 -2.97 -5.52
N GLU A 35 18.36 -2.15 -5.90
CA GLU A 35 18.14 -0.75 -6.27
C GLU A 35 17.22 -0.56 -7.49
N ASN A 36 17.14 -1.57 -8.36
CA ASN A 36 16.27 -1.55 -9.53
C ASN A 36 14.83 -1.97 -9.25
N LYS A 37 14.48 -2.22 -7.99
CA LYS A 37 13.12 -2.61 -7.59
C LYS A 37 12.34 -1.44 -7.04
N VAL A 38 11.06 -1.38 -7.38
CA VAL A 38 10.08 -0.46 -6.84
C VAL A 38 9.20 -1.22 -5.85
N LEU A 39 8.99 -0.65 -4.68
CA LEU A 39 8.13 -1.24 -3.66
C LEU A 39 6.73 -0.66 -3.78
N ILE A 40 5.73 -1.54 -3.81
CA ILE A 40 4.32 -1.15 -3.84
C ILE A 40 3.65 -1.69 -2.55
N PRO A 41 3.80 -0.97 -1.42
CA PRO A 41 3.19 -1.42 -0.19
C PRO A 41 1.68 -1.26 -0.22
N GLY A 42 0.98 -2.19 0.42
CA GLY A 42 -0.43 -2.03 0.74
C GLY A 42 -0.57 -1.00 1.85
N VAL A 43 -1.18 0.12 1.56
CA VAL A 43 -1.46 1.19 2.55
C VAL A 43 -2.95 1.34 2.82
N LEU A 44 -3.78 0.61 2.10
CA LEU A 44 -5.21 0.43 2.34
C LEU A 44 -5.53 -1.05 2.56
N ASP A 45 -6.30 -1.34 3.60
CA ASP A 45 -6.83 -2.68 3.82
C ASP A 45 -8.02 -2.92 2.88
N SER A 46 -8.01 -4.03 2.19
CA SER A 46 -9.05 -4.40 1.22
C SER A 46 -10.17 -5.28 1.82
N THR A 47 -10.09 -5.62 3.10
CA THR A 47 -11.02 -6.56 3.74
C THR A 47 -11.90 -5.94 4.82
N THR A 48 -11.69 -4.69 5.17
CA THR A 48 -12.45 -3.99 6.21
C THR A 48 -13.26 -2.84 5.66
N ASN A 49 -14.33 -2.49 6.39
CA ASN A 49 -15.18 -1.35 6.06
C ASN A 49 -14.70 -0.03 6.68
N PHE A 50 -13.54 -0.03 7.32
CA PHE A 50 -12.93 1.20 7.83
C PHE A 50 -12.34 2.01 6.68
N VAL A 51 -12.68 3.30 6.64
CA VAL A 51 -12.00 4.25 5.75
C VAL A 51 -10.78 4.77 6.50
N GLU A 52 -9.61 4.42 6.05
CA GLU A 52 -8.37 4.87 6.67
C GLU A 52 -8.24 6.40 6.59
N HIS A 53 -7.78 7.00 7.66
CA HIS A 53 -7.52 8.43 7.66
C HIS A 53 -6.34 8.76 6.72
N PRO A 54 -6.41 9.83 5.91
CA PRO A 54 -5.32 10.18 4.99
C PRO A 54 -3.95 10.32 5.66
N GLU A 55 -3.91 10.82 6.90
CA GLU A 55 -2.66 10.91 7.67
C GLU A 55 -2.05 9.54 7.95
N LEU A 56 -2.87 8.52 8.23
CA LEU A 56 -2.40 7.16 8.43
C LEU A 56 -1.81 6.59 7.13
N VAL A 57 -2.48 6.84 6.02
CA VAL A 57 -1.99 6.44 4.69
C VAL A 57 -0.65 7.11 4.40
N ALA A 58 -0.54 8.42 4.64
CA ALA A 58 0.69 9.16 4.47
C ALA A 58 1.83 8.63 5.34
N GLU A 59 1.55 8.33 6.60
CA GLU A 59 2.52 7.75 7.52
C GLU A 59 3.05 6.41 7.02
N ARG A 60 2.16 5.55 6.54
CA ARG A 60 2.55 4.26 5.97
C ARG A 60 3.43 4.43 4.74
N ILE A 61 3.10 5.34 3.84
CA ILE A 61 3.90 5.65 2.65
C ILE A 61 5.29 6.14 3.06
N CYS A 62 5.36 7.10 3.96
CA CYS A 62 6.62 7.67 4.42
C CYS A 62 7.51 6.61 5.08
N ARG A 63 6.93 5.69 5.84
CA ARG A 63 7.66 4.60 6.48
C ARG A 63 8.40 3.72 5.45
N PHE A 64 7.75 3.38 4.36
CA PHE A 64 8.40 2.63 3.28
C PHE A 64 9.40 3.49 2.50
N ALA A 65 9.09 4.76 2.30
CA ALA A 65 10.01 5.70 1.64
C ALA A 65 11.31 5.87 2.42
N ASP A 66 11.26 5.86 3.74
CA ASP A 66 12.45 5.91 4.59
C ASP A 66 13.35 4.68 4.43
N ILE A 67 12.77 3.55 4.04
CA ILE A 67 13.52 2.29 3.85
C ILE A 67 14.16 2.23 2.46
N VAL A 68 13.40 2.51 1.42
CA VAL A 68 13.85 2.27 0.03
C VAL A 68 14.10 3.54 -0.76
N GLY A 69 13.73 4.68 -0.22
CA GLY A 69 13.80 5.98 -0.92
C GLY A 69 12.47 6.36 -1.54
N ARG A 70 12.17 7.66 -1.51
CA ARG A 70 10.89 8.23 -1.98
C ARG A 70 10.58 7.95 -3.44
N GLU A 71 11.61 7.76 -4.26
CA GLU A 71 11.46 7.52 -5.70
C GLU A 71 11.09 6.07 -6.04
N ARG A 72 11.14 5.19 -5.04
CA ARG A 72 10.96 3.75 -5.22
C ARG A 72 9.73 3.21 -4.50
N VAL A 73 8.79 4.07 -4.14
CA VAL A 73 7.55 3.69 -3.46
C VAL A 73 6.34 4.13 -4.27
N ILE A 74 5.43 3.18 -4.50
CA ILE A 74 4.13 3.46 -5.11
C ILE A 74 3.05 2.99 -4.14
N ALA A 75 2.19 3.88 -3.71
CA ALA A 75 1.10 3.54 -2.80
C ALA A 75 0.07 2.64 -3.48
N GLY A 76 -0.34 1.59 -2.81
CA GLY A 76 -1.35 0.66 -3.32
C GLY A 76 -2.27 0.15 -2.23
N SER A 77 -3.28 -0.61 -2.60
CA SER A 77 -4.10 -1.38 -1.66
C SER A 77 -3.47 -2.74 -1.42
N ASP A 78 -3.87 -3.41 -0.34
CA ASP A 78 -3.39 -4.76 -0.03
C ASP A 78 -3.72 -5.75 -1.15
N CYS A 79 -4.96 -5.71 -1.62
CA CYS A 79 -5.49 -6.54 -2.70
C CYS A 79 -6.62 -5.81 -3.40
N GLY A 80 -7.31 -6.50 -4.30
CA GLY A 80 -8.60 -6.04 -4.81
C GLY A 80 -9.68 -6.10 -3.72
N PHE A 81 -10.75 -5.34 -3.91
CA PHE A 81 -11.86 -5.22 -2.94
C PHE A 81 -12.92 -6.32 -3.10
N SER A 82 -12.71 -7.26 -3.98
CA SER A 82 -13.54 -8.46 -4.12
C SER A 82 -12.66 -9.70 -4.04
N THR A 83 -13.08 -10.66 -3.22
CA THR A 83 -12.35 -11.92 -3.07
C THR A 83 -12.52 -12.80 -4.32
N PHE A 84 -13.74 -12.83 -4.84
CA PHE A 84 -14.10 -13.50 -6.09
C PHE A 84 -15.04 -12.61 -6.89
N ALA A 85 -15.17 -12.86 -8.17
CA ALA A 85 -16.14 -12.16 -9.01
C ALA A 85 -17.55 -12.31 -8.41
N GLY A 86 -18.22 -11.19 -8.13
CA GLY A 86 -19.54 -11.15 -7.51
C GLY A 86 -19.54 -11.29 -5.98
N PHE A 87 -18.37 -11.44 -5.34
CA PHE A 87 -18.22 -11.53 -3.89
C PHE A 87 -17.35 -10.39 -3.37
N GLY A 88 -17.98 -9.27 -3.10
CA GLY A 88 -17.30 -8.15 -2.44
C GLY A 88 -17.40 -8.26 -0.93
N THR A 89 -16.28 -8.03 -0.23
CA THR A 89 -16.24 -7.92 1.23
C THR A 89 -16.40 -6.47 1.71
N VAL A 90 -16.23 -5.53 0.81
CA VAL A 90 -16.33 -4.09 1.07
C VAL A 90 -17.34 -3.49 0.11
N ASP A 91 -18.26 -2.68 0.64
CA ASP A 91 -19.23 -1.95 -0.16
C ASP A 91 -18.55 -1.00 -1.15
N ALA A 92 -19.17 -0.77 -2.31
CA ALA A 92 -18.60 0.06 -3.36
C ALA A 92 -18.36 1.51 -2.89
N ASP A 93 -19.29 2.09 -2.14
CA ASP A 93 -19.14 3.46 -1.65
C ASP A 93 -17.98 3.58 -0.67
N ILE A 94 -17.80 2.57 0.18
CA ILE A 94 -16.67 2.50 1.11
C ILE A 94 -15.36 2.33 0.33
N THR A 95 -15.37 1.50 -0.70
CA THR A 95 -14.20 1.32 -1.57
C THR A 95 -13.77 2.64 -2.20
N TYR A 96 -14.69 3.41 -2.75
CA TYR A 96 -14.37 4.73 -3.31
C TYR A 96 -13.88 5.71 -2.25
N ALA A 97 -14.45 5.68 -1.06
CA ALA A 97 -13.96 6.50 0.06
C ALA A 97 -12.54 6.12 0.46
N LYS A 98 -12.21 4.83 0.49
CA LYS A 98 -10.85 4.34 0.74
C LYS A 98 -9.88 4.83 -0.33
N LEU A 99 -10.25 4.73 -1.60
CA LEU A 99 -9.41 5.23 -2.70
C LEU A 99 -9.20 6.75 -2.61
N GLY A 100 -10.22 7.49 -2.19
CA GLY A 100 -10.08 8.92 -1.90
C GLY A 100 -9.04 9.19 -0.80
N SER A 101 -9.07 8.39 0.27
CA SER A 101 -8.06 8.46 1.34
C SER A 101 -6.66 8.12 0.84
N LEU A 102 -6.55 7.17 -0.08
CA LEU A 102 -5.27 6.82 -0.70
C LEU A 102 -4.68 8.02 -1.46
N VAL A 103 -5.48 8.66 -2.30
CA VAL A 103 -5.06 9.82 -3.08
C VAL A 103 -4.63 10.96 -2.15
N ARG A 104 -5.46 11.29 -1.17
CA ARG A 104 -5.16 12.36 -0.22
C ARG A 104 -3.94 12.05 0.64
N GLY A 105 -3.79 10.81 1.08
CA GLY A 105 -2.62 10.36 1.82
C GLY A 105 -1.34 10.43 0.99
N ALA A 106 -1.42 10.08 -0.29
CA ALA A 106 -0.30 10.20 -1.21
C ALA A 106 0.12 11.66 -1.43
N GLU A 107 -0.84 12.59 -1.52
CA GLU A 107 -0.55 14.02 -1.60
C GLU A 107 0.20 14.50 -0.35
N ILE A 108 -0.30 14.16 0.84
CA ILE A 108 0.34 14.52 2.11
C ILE A 108 1.75 13.93 2.20
N ALA A 109 1.91 12.67 1.84
CA ALA A 109 3.23 12.03 1.83
C ALA A 109 4.18 12.73 0.85
N SER A 110 3.70 13.08 -0.33
CA SER A 110 4.51 13.80 -1.32
C SER A 110 4.98 15.16 -0.80
N GLU A 111 4.12 15.91 -0.12
CA GLU A 111 4.49 17.17 0.51
C GLU A 111 5.58 17.00 1.58
N ARG A 112 5.58 15.87 2.29
CA ARG A 112 6.59 15.57 3.32
C ARG A 112 7.92 15.09 2.76
N LEU A 113 7.87 14.38 1.64
CA LEU A 113 9.05 13.72 1.06
C LEU A 113 9.76 14.56 0.00
N TRP A 114 9.08 15.51 -0.60
CA TRP A 114 9.58 16.38 -1.66
C TRP A 114 9.55 17.85 -1.25
#